data_9123275fecb37bfea6e899b53b20085a
#
_entry.id   9123275fecb37bfea6e899b53b20085a
#
_cell.length_a   1.000
_cell.length_b   1.000
_cell.length_c   1.000
_cell.angle_alpha   90.00
_cell.angle_beta   90.00
_cell.angle_gamma   90.00
#
_symmetry.space_group_name_H-M   'P 1'
#
loop_
_entity.id
_entity.type
_entity.pdbx_description
1 polymer ?
#
loop_
_entity_poly.entity_id
_entity_poly.type
_entity_poly.pdbx_seq_one_letter_code
_entity_poly.pdbx_strand_id
1 'polypeptide(L)'
;MSNFDDIFAGQNNGSQWRDKPFNKEAWAAKKQEERKEVYDLADTTAVEISKDGEKFQKYLDVQARFDRYSPTNALLIYAQMPEATQLKDFDGWKDAGVSVQRKPKSVKILEPGKEYNREDGTRGTSFEVKRVYDVSQTKGRVRSAPNVKLDDRVLLKALISRTSVPIQTVESLPNNMGALYDHDQQVIFVCKGMGAEDIFRSVSKELAHAEIAGMSDNYNRNDAAFKAYSASYLLCKKYQISTADYNFSRLPASFRESDAQGVRAALTEIRDSANQISQRMYRALDQNRNPRGKEQER
;
A
#
# COMPACT_ATOMS: atom_id res chain seq x y z
N MET A 1 43.07 -31.83 31.37
CA MET A 1 42.18 -30.82 30.78
C MET A 1 42.97 -29.53 30.65
N SER A 2 43.30 -29.17 29.44
CA SER A 2 44.10 -27.97 29.18
C SER A 2 43.20 -26.74 29.35
N ASN A 3 43.57 -25.89 30.30
CA ASN A 3 42.87 -24.63 30.51
C ASN A 3 43.50 -23.61 29.52
N PHE A 4 42.69 -23.05 28.61
CA PHE A 4 43.14 -22.07 27.61
C PHE A 4 42.85 -20.63 28.03
N ASP A 5 42.52 -20.36 29.30
CA ASP A 5 42.17 -19.04 29.81
C ASP A 5 43.36 -18.08 29.78
N ASP A 6 44.59 -18.60 29.76
CA ASP A 6 45.84 -17.83 29.65
C ASP A 6 46.06 -17.20 28.26
N ILE A 7 45.43 -17.76 27.22
CA ILE A 7 45.52 -17.19 25.85
C ILE A 7 44.77 -15.84 25.75
N PHE A 8 43.78 -15.63 26.58
CA PHE A 8 42.96 -14.41 26.59
C PHE A 8 43.44 -13.35 27.59
N ALA A 9 44.35 -13.71 28.52
CA ALA A 9 44.85 -12.80 29.54
C ALA A 9 45.71 -11.65 29.01
N GLY A 10 46.23 -11.76 27.78
CA GLY A 10 47.09 -10.78 27.17
C GLY A 10 46.42 -9.72 26.27
N GLN A 11 45.11 -9.80 26.02
CA GLN A 11 44.39 -8.88 25.11
C GLN A 11 43.68 -7.71 25.79
N ASN A 12 43.86 -7.52 27.09
CA ASN A 12 43.26 -6.43 27.86
C ASN A 12 44.14 -5.18 27.89
N ASN A 13 44.48 -4.66 26.70
CA ASN A 13 45.07 -3.33 26.63
C ASN A 13 44.20 -2.37 25.80
N GLY A 14 43.40 -1.56 26.50
CA GLY A 14 43.08 -0.21 26.06
C GLY A 14 41.79 0.01 25.28
N SER A 15 40.66 -0.48 25.73
CA SER A 15 39.45 0.32 25.67
C SER A 15 38.53 -0.09 26.83
N GLN A 16 38.34 0.81 27.79
CA GLN A 16 37.29 0.66 28.80
C GLN A 16 35.91 0.79 28.13
N TRP A 17 35.51 -0.21 27.36
CA TRP A 17 34.11 -0.50 27.14
C TRP A 17 33.60 -1.06 28.46
N ARG A 18 33.15 -0.14 29.35
CA ARG A 18 32.40 -0.56 30.53
C ARG A 18 31.20 -1.32 29.99
N ASP A 19 31.20 -2.65 30.14
CA ASP A 19 30.05 -3.53 30.00
C ASP A 19 29.01 -3.06 31.04
N LYS A 20 28.22 -2.05 30.65
CA LYS A 20 27.01 -1.73 31.38
C LYS A 20 26.12 -2.96 31.19
N PRO A 21 25.72 -3.65 32.27
CA PRO A 21 24.85 -4.80 32.14
C PRO A 21 23.62 -4.40 31.33
N PHE A 22 23.26 -5.24 30.34
CA PHE A 22 22.11 -4.98 29.51
C PHE A 22 20.85 -4.79 30.37
N ASN A 23 20.34 -3.58 30.44
CA ASN A 23 19.11 -3.26 31.16
C ASN A 23 17.92 -3.57 30.26
N LYS A 24 17.31 -4.74 30.46
CA LYS A 24 16.17 -5.23 29.71
C LYS A 24 14.96 -4.30 29.83
N GLU A 25 14.73 -3.70 31.01
CA GLU A 25 13.59 -2.81 31.27
C GLU A 25 13.77 -1.48 30.52
N ALA A 26 14.94 -0.87 30.60
CA ALA A 26 15.24 0.36 29.88
C ALA A 26 15.18 0.16 28.36
N TRP A 27 15.62 -1.02 27.87
CA TRP A 27 15.48 -1.37 26.45
C TRP A 27 14.03 -1.54 26.04
N ALA A 28 13.20 -2.23 26.85
CA ALA A 28 11.78 -2.42 26.57
C ALA A 28 11.03 -1.08 26.57
N ALA A 29 11.29 -0.21 27.56
CA ALA A 29 10.71 1.14 27.63
C ALA A 29 11.06 1.96 26.37
N LYS A 30 12.33 1.96 25.97
CA LYS A 30 12.77 2.67 24.75
C LYS A 30 12.06 2.15 23.49
N LYS A 31 11.87 0.84 23.37
CA LYS A 31 11.14 0.23 22.25
C LYS A 31 9.66 0.60 22.25
N GLN A 32 9.05 0.68 23.40
CA GLN A 32 7.67 1.11 23.57
C GLN A 32 7.49 2.59 23.19
N GLU A 33 8.41 3.45 23.63
CA GLU A 33 8.44 4.86 23.26
C GLU A 33 8.61 5.06 21.76
N GLU A 34 9.60 4.38 21.14
CA GLU A 34 9.81 4.43 19.69
C GLU A 34 8.56 3.98 18.91
N ARG A 35 7.87 2.96 19.39
CA ARG A 35 6.61 2.49 18.79
C ARG A 35 5.50 3.53 18.90
N LYS A 36 5.37 4.16 20.08
CA LYS A 36 4.40 5.22 20.32
C LYS A 36 4.64 6.41 19.37
N GLU A 37 5.88 6.89 19.26
CA GLU A 37 6.26 7.97 18.33
C GLU A 37 5.83 7.67 16.88
N VAL A 38 6.01 6.41 16.44
CA VAL A 38 5.66 5.99 15.07
C VAL A 38 4.15 5.97 14.86
N TYR A 39 3.37 5.52 15.84
CA TYR A 39 1.91 5.58 15.76
C TYR A 39 1.39 7.02 15.81
N ASP A 40 1.94 7.85 16.70
CA ASP A 40 1.56 9.27 16.82
C ASP A 40 1.88 10.02 15.50
N LEU A 41 2.99 9.70 14.83
CA LEU A 41 3.32 10.24 13.52
C LEU A 41 2.29 9.81 12.46
N ALA A 42 1.92 8.52 12.43
CA ALA A 42 0.93 8.03 11.48
C ALA A 42 -0.44 8.70 11.70
N ASP A 43 -0.86 8.86 12.96
CA ASP A 43 -2.13 9.47 13.32
C ASP A 43 -2.17 10.97 12.97
N THR A 44 -1.12 11.70 13.32
CA THR A 44 -0.99 13.11 12.94
C THR A 44 -1.03 13.29 11.43
N THR A 45 -0.29 12.45 10.70
CA THR A 45 -0.26 12.48 9.24
C THR A 45 -1.63 12.16 8.63
N ALA A 46 -2.36 11.18 9.19
CA ALA A 46 -3.71 10.84 8.74
C ALA A 46 -4.65 12.04 8.85
N VAL A 47 -4.64 12.74 9.99
CA VAL A 47 -5.45 13.95 10.19
C VAL A 47 -5.01 15.08 9.28
N GLU A 48 -3.71 15.25 9.01
CA GLU A 48 -3.24 16.29 8.10
C GLU A 48 -3.71 16.07 6.67
N ILE A 49 -3.58 14.86 6.13
CA ILE A 49 -3.99 14.57 4.75
C ILE A 49 -5.51 14.62 4.58
N SER A 50 -6.29 14.36 5.64
CA SER A 50 -7.75 14.43 5.55
C SER A 50 -8.27 15.87 5.38
N LYS A 51 -7.49 16.88 5.73
CA LYS A 51 -7.87 18.29 5.67
C LYS A 51 -7.40 19.01 4.40
N ASP A 52 -6.51 18.39 3.63
CA ASP A 52 -5.85 19.02 2.49
C ASP A 52 -5.82 18.05 1.28
N GLY A 53 -6.51 18.45 0.21
CA GLY A 53 -6.63 17.62 -0.99
C GLY A 53 -5.33 17.40 -1.73
N GLU A 54 -4.38 18.35 -1.73
CA GLU A 54 -3.06 18.17 -2.33
C GLU A 54 -2.22 17.18 -1.53
N LYS A 55 -2.25 17.29 -0.18
CA LYS A 55 -1.59 16.34 0.69
C LYS A 55 -2.18 14.94 0.53
N PHE A 56 -3.50 14.83 0.45
CA PHE A 56 -4.18 13.57 0.22
C PHE A 56 -3.77 12.94 -1.12
N GLN A 57 -3.73 13.72 -2.19
CA GLN A 57 -3.28 13.22 -3.50
C GLN A 57 -1.82 12.76 -3.47
N LYS A 58 -0.93 13.51 -2.83
CA LYS A 58 0.48 13.09 -2.64
C LYS A 58 0.61 11.81 -1.82
N TYR A 59 -0.24 11.65 -0.80
CA TYR A 59 -0.33 10.38 -0.06
C TYR A 59 -0.76 9.22 -0.98
N LEU A 60 -1.80 9.43 -1.82
CA LEU A 60 -2.22 8.41 -2.79
C LEU A 60 -1.09 8.05 -3.77
N ASP A 61 -0.27 9.01 -4.20
CA ASP A 61 0.92 8.75 -5.02
C ASP A 61 1.92 7.85 -4.31
N VAL A 62 2.15 8.04 -3.00
CA VAL A 62 2.98 7.16 -2.19
C VAL A 62 2.35 5.77 -2.09
N GLN A 63 1.06 5.69 -1.76
CA GLN A 63 0.36 4.41 -1.64
C GLN A 63 0.37 3.61 -2.96
N ALA A 64 0.23 4.27 -4.10
CA ALA A 64 0.29 3.63 -5.42
C ALA A 64 1.68 3.03 -5.73
N ARG A 65 2.77 3.71 -5.32
CA ARG A 65 4.14 3.18 -5.44
C ARG A 65 4.41 2.02 -4.49
N PHE A 66 3.77 2.06 -3.32
CA PHE A 66 3.96 1.10 -2.23
C PHE A 66 2.68 0.30 -1.96
N ASP A 67 2.08 -0.27 -2.99
CA ASP A 67 0.79 -0.97 -2.98
C ASP A 67 0.74 -2.16 -2.01
N ARG A 68 1.89 -2.77 -1.71
CA ARG A 68 2.02 -3.88 -0.77
C ARG A 68 2.04 -3.45 0.70
N TYR A 69 2.35 -2.19 0.98
CA TYR A 69 2.35 -1.68 2.34
C TYR A 69 0.93 -1.37 2.82
N SER A 70 0.73 -1.47 4.14
CA SER A 70 -0.51 -1.02 4.76
C SER A 70 -0.67 0.50 4.62
N PRO A 71 -1.89 1.05 4.69
CA PRO A 71 -2.11 2.48 4.69
C PRO A 71 -1.33 3.21 5.79
N THR A 72 -1.22 2.61 6.99
CA THR A 72 -0.40 3.16 8.08
C THR A 72 1.07 3.29 7.67
N ASN A 73 1.63 2.28 7.01
CA ASN A 73 3.01 2.36 6.52
C ASN A 73 3.16 3.36 5.37
N ALA A 74 2.17 3.48 4.48
CA ALA A 74 2.18 4.50 3.44
C ALA A 74 2.12 5.92 4.02
N LEU A 75 1.35 6.14 5.11
CA LEU A 75 1.36 7.40 5.87
C LEU A 75 2.75 7.69 6.46
N LEU A 76 3.38 6.69 7.06
CA LEU A 76 4.73 6.83 7.62
C LEU A 76 5.77 7.12 6.55
N ILE A 77 5.68 6.49 5.37
CA ILE A 77 6.57 6.77 4.24
C ILE A 77 6.32 8.20 3.73
N TYR A 78 5.06 8.58 3.54
CA TYR A 78 4.68 9.93 3.11
C TYR A 78 5.23 11.00 4.06
N ALA A 79 5.08 10.81 5.37
CA ALA A 79 5.55 11.78 6.36
C ALA A 79 7.08 11.91 6.43
N GLN A 80 7.82 10.83 6.18
CA GLN A 80 9.26 10.79 6.40
C GLN A 80 10.07 10.96 5.12
N MET A 81 9.57 10.42 3.98
CA MET A 81 10.25 10.45 2.68
C MET A 81 9.23 10.27 1.53
N PRO A 82 8.44 11.30 1.19
CA PRO A 82 7.39 11.22 0.18
C PRO A 82 7.90 10.86 -1.22
N GLU A 83 9.18 11.15 -1.51
CA GLU A 83 9.82 10.85 -2.79
C GLU A 83 10.42 9.43 -2.86
N ALA A 84 10.30 8.63 -1.80
CA ALA A 84 10.80 7.26 -1.80
C ALA A 84 10.19 6.45 -2.96
N THR A 85 11.02 5.59 -3.58
CA THR A 85 10.60 4.78 -4.72
C THR A 85 10.77 3.28 -4.49
N GLN A 86 11.77 2.89 -3.72
CA GLN A 86 12.01 1.49 -3.38
C GLN A 86 12.67 1.38 -2.00
N LEU A 87 11.96 0.76 -1.07
CA LEU A 87 12.39 0.62 0.31
C LEU A 87 12.82 -0.82 0.62
N LYS A 88 13.98 -0.95 1.26
CA LYS A 88 14.44 -2.20 1.88
C LYS A 88 15.20 -1.86 3.17
N ASP A 89 15.30 -2.84 4.06
CA ASP A 89 16.20 -2.78 5.19
C ASP A 89 17.67 -2.93 4.75
N PHE A 90 18.57 -2.85 5.71
CA PHE A 90 20.01 -2.92 5.44
C PHE A 90 20.41 -4.24 4.79
N ASP A 91 19.88 -5.36 5.29
CA ASP A 91 20.18 -6.70 4.79
C ASP A 91 19.58 -6.91 3.40
N GLY A 92 18.33 -6.47 3.16
CA GLY A 92 17.69 -6.55 1.86
C GLY A 92 18.41 -5.73 0.77
N TRP A 93 19.09 -4.63 1.12
CA TRP A 93 19.94 -3.92 0.17
C TRP A 93 21.25 -4.65 -0.09
N LYS A 94 21.86 -5.22 0.96
CA LYS A 94 23.05 -6.06 0.83
C LYS A 94 22.81 -7.26 -0.07
N ASP A 95 21.68 -7.94 0.10
CA ASP A 95 21.26 -9.08 -0.75
C ASP A 95 21.00 -8.64 -2.20
N ALA A 96 20.58 -7.39 -2.43
CA ALA A 96 20.45 -6.79 -3.76
C ALA A 96 21.81 -6.37 -4.36
N GLY A 97 22.94 -6.62 -3.68
CA GLY A 97 24.28 -6.32 -4.15
C GLY A 97 24.67 -4.85 -4.07
N VAL A 98 23.95 -4.04 -3.29
CA VAL A 98 24.25 -2.62 -3.06
C VAL A 98 24.41 -2.32 -1.58
N SER A 99 25.14 -1.25 -1.26
CA SER A 99 25.34 -0.83 0.13
C SER A 99 24.61 0.47 0.43
N VAL A 100 24.04 0.56 1.63
CA VAL A 100 23.46 1.80 2.14
C VAL A 100 24.59 2.81 2.45
N GLN A 101 24.38 4.08 2.13
CA GLN A 101 25.33 5.16 2.34
C GLN A 101 25.65 5.34 3.84
N ARG A 102 26.71 6.09 4.16
CA ARG A 102 27.05 6.39 5.56
C ARG A 102 26.03 7.36 6.17
N LYS A 103 25.52 7.05 7.38
CA LYS A 103 24.59 7.87 8.17
C LYS A 103 23.33 8.32 7.40
N PRO A 104 22.61 7.41 6.73
CA PRO A 104 21.37 7.76 6.04
C PRO A 104 20.25 7.99 7.07
N LYS A 105 19.32 8.87 6.75
CA LYS A 105 18.08 9.01 7.52
C LYS A 105 17.16 7.85 7.17
N SER A 106 16.96 6.90 8.11
CA SER A 106 16.06 5.78 7.89
C SER A 106 14.58 6.22 7.89
N VAL A 107 13.76 5.54 7.12
CA VAL A 107 12.30 5.58 7.24
C VAL A 107 11.88 4.52 8.25
N LYS A 108 11.11 4.90 9.27
CA LYS A 108 10.55 3.99 10.26
C LYS A 108 9.19 3.50 9.77
N ILE A 109 9.01 2.19 9.68
CA ILE A 109 7.74 1.53 9.33
C ILE A 109 7.37 0.53 10.42
N LEU A 110 6.14 0.03 10.37
CA LEU A 110 5.63 -1.02 11.26
C LEU A 110 5.66 -2.37 10.52
N GLU A 111 6.30 -3.36 11.12
CA GLU A 111 6.33 -4.73 10.63
C GLU A 111 5.62 -5.66 11.63
N PRO A 112 4.86 -6.67 11.16
CA PRO A 112 4.28 -7.66 12.05
C PRO A 112 5.37 -8.34 12.89
N GLY A 113 5.18 -8.32 14.20
CA GLY A 113 6.04 -8.98 15.18
C GLY A 113 5.42 -10.30 15.65
N LYS A 114 5.55 -10.58 16.94
CA LYS A 114 5.03 -11.83 17.53
C LYS A 114 3.52 -11.80 17.68
N GLU A 115 2.89 -12.93 17.43
CA GLU A 115 1.50 -13.14 17.81
C GLU A 115 1.38 -13.25 19.33
N TYR A 116 0.28 -12.78 19.90
CA TYR A 116 -0.06 -12.89 21.31
C TYR A 116 -1.55 -13.15 21.47
N ASN A 117 -1.93 -13.79 22.56
CA ASN A 117 -3.34 -13.98 22.91
C ASN A 117 -3.82 -12.77 23.69
N ARG A 118 -4.96 -12.21 23.29
CA ARG A 118 -5.66 -11.17 24.02
C ARG A 118 -6.41 -11.78 25.21
N GLU A 119 -6.81 -10.93 26.13
CA GLU A 119 -7.60 -11.33 27.32
C GLU A 119 -8.95 -11.97 26.96
N ASP A 120 -9.53 -11.58 25.82
CA ASP A 120 -10.76 -12.14 25.26
C ASP A 120 -10.56 -13.48 24.52
N GLY A 121 -9.34 -14.05 24.55
CA GLY A 121 -8.99 -15.30 23.88
C GLY A 121 -8.70 -15.17 22.38
N THR A 122 -8.86 -13.99 21.78
CA THR A 122 -8.51 -13.77 20.37
C THR A 122 -7.01 -13.60 20.18
N ARG A 123 -6.51 -13.93 18.97
CA ARG A 123 -5.11 -13.71 18.64
C ARG A 123 -4.90 -12.27 18.13
N GLY A 124 -3.88 -11.63 18.66
CA GLY A 124 -3.38 -10.34 18.20
C GLY A 124 -1.98 -10.47 17.62
N THR A 125 -1.62 -9.59 16.70
CA THR A 125 -0.25 -9.47 16.19
C THR A 125 0.35 -8.19 16.75
N SER A 126 1.51 -8.29 17.41
CA SER A 126 2.27 -7.10 17.79
C SER A 126 2.91 -6.48 16.54
N PHE A 127 3.19 -5.18 16.59
CA PHE A 127 3.95 -4.53 15.53
C PHE A 127 5.25 -3.96 16.10
N GLU A 128 6.33 -4.14 15.37
CA GLU A 128 7.64 -3.64 15.71
C GLU A 128 8.07 -2.56 14.72
N VAL A 129 8.88 -1.60 15.21
CA VAL A 129 9.43 -0.56 14.35
C VAL A 129 10.61 -1.13 13.59
N LYS A 130 10.50 -1.10 12.25
CA LYS A 130 11.58 -1.46 11.34
C LYS A 130 12.13 -0.23 10.65
N ARG A 131 13.45 -0.19 10.48
CA ARG A 131 14.13 0.87 9.73
C ARG A 131 14.42 0.39 8.32
N VAL A 132 13.96 1.16 7.35
CA VAL A 132 14.19 0.91 5.93
C VAL A 132 14.83 2.14 5.28
N TYR A 133 15.47 1.92 4.13
CA TYR A 133 16.20 2.93 3.38
C TYR A 133 15.73 2.91 1.95
N ASP A 134 15.63 4.08 1.33
CA ASP A 134 15.27 4.20 -0.08
C ASP A 134 16.48 3.91 -0.99
N VAL A 135 16.20 3.50 -2.21
CA VAL A 135 17.22 3.24 -3.23
C VAL A 135 18.15 4.44 -3.48
N SER A 136 17.62 5.67 -3.34
CA SER A 136 18.41 6.91 -3.46
C SER A 136 19.49 7.05 -2.38
N GLN A 137 19.35 6.32 -1.28
CA GLN A 137 20.30 6.29 -0.17
C GLN A 137 21.33 5.15 -0.30
N THR A 138 21.36 4.45 -1.42
CA THR A 138 22.30 3.35 -1.67
C THR A 138 23.45 3.75 -2.59
N LYS A 139 24.54 2.98 -2.54
CA LYS A 139 25.67 3.03 -3.47
C LYS A 139 25.69 1.76 -4.29
N GLY A 140 25.71 1.92 -5.61
CA GLY A 140 25.69 0.81 -6.55
C GLY A 140 24.55 0.94 -7.56
N ARG A 141 24.51 0.04 -8.54
CA ARG A 141 23.49 0.03 -9.58
C ARG A 141 22.42 -0.99 -9.23
N VAL A 142 21.26 -0.51 -8.85
CA VAL A 142 20.06 -1.37 -8.67
C VAL A 142 19.46 -1.66 -10.02
N ARG A 143 19.21 -2.94 -10.32
CA ARG A 143 18.42 -3.33 -11.49
C ARG A 143 16.95 -3.03 -11.18
N SER A 144 16.41 -1.97 -11.75
CA SER A 144 14.96 -1.77 -11.78
C SER A 144 14.34 -2.64 -12.87
N ALA A 145 13.20 -3.25 -12.56
CA ALA A 145 12.42 -3.91 -13.59
C ALA A 145 11.99 -2.87 -14.65
N PRO A 146 12.03 -3.22 -15.95
CA PRO A 146 11.58 -2.31 -16.99
C PRO A 146 10.11 -1.96 -16.76
N ASN A 147 9.82 -0.66 -16.74
CA ASN A 147 8.45 -0.16 -16.66
C ASN A 147 7.83 -0.18 -18.05
N VAL A 148 7.21 -1.29 -18.42
CA VAL A 148 6.59 -1.47 -19.74
C VAL A 148 5.12 -1.11 -19.66
N LYS A 149 4.71 -0.08 -20.42
CA LYS A 149 3.29 0.23 -20.60
C LYS A 149 2.63 -0.96 -21.31
N LEU A 150 1.55 -1.46 -20.73
CA LEU A 150 0.78 -2.56 -21.33
C LEU A 150 -0.05 -2.03 -22.50
N ASP A 151 -0.30 -2.90 -23.48
CA ASP A 151 -1.25 -2.64 -24.54
C ASP A 151 -2.66 -2.44 -23.97
N ASP A 152 -3.39 -1.44 -24.49
CA ASP A 152 -4.69 -1.03 -23.97
C ASP A 152 -5.72 -2.18 -23.99
N ARG A 153 -5.73 -3.02 -25.03
CA ARG A 153 -6.64 -4.17 -25.12
C ARG A 153 -6.31 -5.23 -24.09
N VAL A 154 -5.01 -5.48 -23.87
CA VAL A 154 -4.53 -6.44 -22.85
C VAL A 154 -4.93 -5.94 -21.47
N LEU A 155 -4.75 -4.64 -21.21
CA LEU A 155 -5.07 -4.02 -19.96
C LEU A 155 -6.58 -4.04 -19.66
N LEU A 156 -7.42 -3.66 -20.62
CA LEU A 156 -8.87 -3.67 -20.48
C LEU A 156 -9.42 -5.10 -20.33
N LYS A 157 -8.90 -6.07 -21.08
CA LYS A 157 -9.27 -7.48 -20.88
C LYS A 157 -8.92 -7.96 -19.47
N ALA A 158 -7.77 -7.55 -18.93
CA ALA A 158 -7.41 -7.89 -17.55
C ALA A 158 -8.35 -7.24 -16.54
N LEU A 159 -8.71 -5.97 -16.74
CA LEU A 159 -9.61 -5.21 -15.85
C LEU A 159 -10.99 -5.88 -15.72
N ILE A 160 -11.56 -6.31 -16.85
CA ILE A 160 -12.89 -6.93 -16.90
C ILE A 160 -12.88 -8.45 -16.69
N SER A 161 -11.70 -9.05 -16.47
CA SER A 161 -11.57 -10.48 -16.27
C SER A 161 -11.97 -10.89 -14.86
N ARG A 162 -12.84 -11.89 -14.73
CA ARG A 162 -13.27 -12.50 -13.45
C ARG A 162 -13.72 -11.47 -12.43
N THR A 163 -14.47 -10.48 -12.87
CA THR A 163 -15.08 -9.46 -11.99
C THR A 163 -16.06 -10.09 -11.02
N SER A 164 -16.21 -9.46 -9.84
CA SER A 164 -17.16 -9.88 -8.79
C SER A 164 -18.61 -9.81 -9.25
N VAL A 165 -18.89 -8.92 -10.20
CA VAL A 165 -20.20 -8.69 -10.80
C VAL A 165 -20.12 -8.69 -12.33
N PRO A 166 -21.16 -9.08 -13.07
CA PRO A 166 -21.17 -9.02 -14.52
C PRO A 166 -21.08 -7.58 -15.05
N ILE A 167 -20.54 -7.45 -16.26
CA ILE A 167 -20.42 -6.17 -16.96
C ILE A 167 -21.26 -6.24 -18.23
N GLN A 168 -22.12 -5.24 -18.47
CA GLN A 168 -22.97 -5.11 -19.65
C GLN A 168 -22.73 -3.77 -20.34
N THR A 169 -22.80 -3.76 -21.67
CA THR A 169 -22.67 -2.52 -22.44
C THR A 169 -24.02 -1.90 -22.74
N VAL A 170 -24.10 -0.56 -22.65
CA VAL A 170 -25.28 0.24 -22.94
C VAL A 170 -24.94 1.39 -23.88
N GLU A 171 -25.94 1.98 -24.51
CA GLU A 171 -25.73 3.13 -25.42
C GLU A 171 -25.48 4.43 -24.64
N SER A 172 -26.14 4.63 -23.52
CA SER A 172 -25.98 5.81 -22.68
C SER A 172 -26.31 5.53 -21.22
N LEU A 173 -25.76 6.36 -20.33
CA LEU A 173 -26.04 6.37 -18.89
C LEU A 173 -26.44 7.77 -18.43
N PRO A 174 -27.15 7.90 -17.31
CA PRO A 174 -27.49 9.20 -16.73
C PRO A 174 -26.25 10.07 -16.49
N ASN A 175 -26.40 11.38 -16.57
CA ASN A 175 -25.34 12.37 -16.29
C ASN A 175 -24.05 12.16 -17.08
N ASN A 176 -24.13 11.60 -18.29
CA ASN A 176 -22.98 11.28 -19.14
C ASN A 176 -21.92 10.42 -18.46
N MET A 177 -22.33 9.56 -17.52
CA MET A 177 -21.41 8.62 -16.89
C MET A 177 -20.91 7.60 -17.89
N GLY A 178 -19.61 7.28 -17.84
CA GLY A 178 -19.02 6.23 -18.68
C GLY A 178 -19.33 4.81 -18.20
N ALA A 179 -19.51 4.62 -16.89
CA ALA A 179 -19.95 3.35 -16.30
C ALA A 179 -20.77 3.62 -15.03
N LEU A 180 -21.56 2.62 -14.63
CA LEU A 180 -22.42 2.67 -13.44
C LEU A 180 -22.58 1.27 -12.85
N TYR A 181 -22.22 1.10 -11.58
CA TYR A 181 -22.55 -0.06 -10.79
C TYR A 181 -23.97 0.07 -10.23
N ASP A 182 -24.86 -0.82 -10.65
CA ASP A 182 -26.19 -0.98 -10.09
C ASP A 182 -26.13 -2.00 -8.95
N HIS A 183 -26.35 -1.53 -7.74
CA HIS A 183 -26.28 -2.37 -6.55
C HIS A 183 -27.46 -3.36 -6.46
N ASP A 184 -28.63 -2.96 -6.90
CA ASP A 184 -29.82 -3.80 -6.82
C ASP A 184 -29.77 -4.96 -7.82
N GLN A 185 -29.27 -4.70 -9.03
CA GLN A 185 -29.07 -5.69 -10.07
C GLN A 185 -27.73 -6.43 -9.98
N GLN A 186 -26.80 -5.97 -9.16
CA GLN A 186 -25.43 -6.49 -9.05
C GLN A 186 -24.71 -6.55 -10.41
N VAL A 187 -24.82 -5.48 -11.22
CA VAL A 187 -24.29 -5.36 -12.58
C VAL A 187 -23.55 -4.04 -12.75
N ILE A 188 -22.47 -4.03 -13.53
CA ILE A 188 -21.86 -2.79 -14.01
C ILE A 188 -22.27 -2.54 -15.45
N PHE A 189 -22.92 -1.42 -15.69
CA PHE A 189 -23.21 -0.93 -17.03
C PHE A 189 -22.07 -0.04 -17.53
N VAL A 190 -21.70 -0.19 -18.81
CA VAL A 190 -20.59 0.55 -19.43
C VAL A 190 -21.06 1.11 -20.76
N CYS A 191 -20.87 2.45 -20.98
CA CYS A 191 -21.20 3.09 -22.24
C CYS A 191 -20.28 2.62 -23.37
N LYS A 192 -20.86 2.40 -24.55
CA LYS A 192 -20.11 2.14 -25.78
C LYS A 192 -19.41 3.40 -26.31
N GLY A 193 -18.40 3.23 -27.16
CA GLY A 193 -17.76 4.31 -27.91
C GLY A 193 -16.70 5.12 -27.14
N MET A 194 -16.40 4.80 -25.89
CA MET A 194 -15.36 5.47 -25.12
C MET A 194 -13.95 5.04 -25.54
N GLY A 195 -12.98 5.94 -25.30
CA GLY A 195 -11.56 5.62 -25.39
C GLY A 195 -11.08 4.65 -24.32
N ALA A 196 -9.96 3.98 -24.55
CA ALA A 196 -9.45 2.94 -23.64
C ALA A 196 -9.17 3.45 -22.23
N GLU A 197 -8.57 4.63 -22.10
CA GLU A 197 -8.29 5.21 -20.78
C GLU A 197 -9.57 5.63 -20.04
N ASP A 198 -10.59 6.13 -20.77
CA ASP A 198 -11.89 6.48 -20.19
C ASP A 198 -12.65 5.25 -19.70
N ILE A 199 -12.60 4.16 -20.48
CA ILE A 199 -13.14 2.87 -20.05
C ILE A 199 -12.42 2.41 -18.79
N PHE A 200 -11.08 2.47 -18.76
CA PHE A 200 -10.32 2.04 -17.60
C PHE A 200 -10.71 2.84 -16.35
N ARG A 201 -10.73 4.19 -16.44
CA ARG A 201 -11.09 5.07 -15.32
C ARG A 201 -12.52 4.81 -14.84
N SER A 202 -13.48 4.75 -15.77
CA SER A 202 -14.88 4.55 -15.43
C SER A 202 -15.14 3.18 -14.82
N VAL A 203 -14.66 2.12 -15.47
CA VAL A 203 -14.88 0.73 -15.02
C VAL A 203 -14.15 0.44 -13.71
N SER A 204 -12.89 0.90 -13.54
CA SER A 204 -12.16 0.67 -12.29
C SER A 204 -12.83 1.36 -11.10
N LYS A 205 -13.45 2.53 -11.29
CA LYS A 205 -14.23 3.22 -10.26
C LYS A 205 -15.49 2.41 -9.89
N GLU A 206 -16.23 1.92 -10.86
CA GLU A 206 -17.44 1.15 -10.60
C GLU A 206 -17.15 -0.26 -10.05
N LEU A 207 -16.02 -0.86 -10.43
CA LEU A 207 -15.53 -2.07 -9.78
C LEU A 207 -15.18 -1.81 -8.30
N ALA A 208 -14.57 -0.66 -7.98
CA ALA A 208 -14.31 -0.31 -6.59
C ALA A 208 -15.61 -0.10 -5.80
N HIS A 209 -16.67 0.45 -6.41
CA HIS A 209 -18.01 0.48 -5.78
C HIS A 209 -18.52 -0.92 -5.49
N ALA A 210 -18.38 -1.86 -6.42
CA ALA A 210 -18.80 -3.25 -6.23
C ALA A 210 -17.99 -3.96 -5.13
N GLU A 211 -16.67 -3.74 -5.07
CA GLU A 211 -15.82 -4.31 -4.00
C GLU A 211 -16.20 -3.75 -2.62
N ILE A 212 -16.42 -2.42 -2.51
CA ILE A 212 -16.87 -1.78 -1.26
C ILE A 212 -18.24 -2.31 -0.83
N ALA A 213 -19.17 -2.48 -1.79
CA ALA A 213 -20.47 -3.07 -1.51
C ALA A 213 -20.37 -4.51 -0.99
N GLY A 214 -19.44 -5.30 -1.51
CA GLY A 214 -19.18 -6.66 -1.03
C GLY A 214 -18.53 -6.74 0.36
N MET A 215 -18.00 -5.64 0.88
CA MET A 215 -17.37 -5.56 2.21
C MET A 215 -18.34 -5.09 3.31
N SER A 216 -19.53 -4.60 2.96
CA SER A 216 -20.48 -3.98 3.91
C SER A 216 -21.91 -4.26 3.55
N ASP A 217 -22.68 -4.72 4.54
CA ASP A 217 -24.14 -4.96 4.39
C ASP A 217 -24.94 -3.65 4.19
N ASN A 218 -24.33 -2.49 4.51
CA ASN A 218 -24.97 -1.18 4.45
C ASN A 218 -24.29 -0.29 3.38
N TYR A 219 -24.20 -0.79 2.16
CA TYR A 219 -23.63 -0.02 1.07
C TYR A 219 -24.51 1.18 0.72
N ASN A 220 -23.89 2.36 0.65
CA ASN A 220 -24.46 3.58 0.09
C ASN A 220 -23.51 4.16 -0.95
N ARG A 221 -24.03 4.40 -2.16
CA ARG A 221 -23.22 4.88 -3.28
C ARG A 221 -22.54 6.23 -3.00
N ASN A 222 -23.25 7.16 -2.36
CA ASN A 222 -22.71 8.50 -2.08
C ASN A 222 -21.57 8.44 -1.06
N ASP A 223 -21.72 7.60 -0.03
CA ASP A 223 -20.70 7.41 1.01
C ASP A 223 -19.46 6.66 0.47
N ALA A 224 -19.68 5.76 -0.49
CA ALA A 224 -18.61 5.02 -1.15
C ALA A 224 -17.92 5.81 -2.28
N ALA A 225 -18.54 6.87 -2.82
CA ALA A 225 -18.09 7.54 -4.03
C ALA A 225 -16.64 8.06 -3.94
N PHE A 226 -16.28 8.70 -2.82
CA PHE A 226 -14.93 9.19 -2.59
C PHE A 226 -13.90 8.06 -2.52
N LYS A 227 -14.24 6.97 -1.84
CA LYS A 227 -13.37 5.80 -1.69
C LYS A 227 -13.16 5.10 -3.04
N ALA A 228 -14.24 4.89 -3.80
CA ALA A 228 -14.19 4.27 -5.12
C ALA A 228 -13.40 5.13 -6.13
N TYR A 229 -13.56 6.46 -6.08
CA TYR A 229 -12.79 7.40 -6.89
C TYR A 229 -11.29 7.33 -6.56
N SER A 230 -10.95 7.29 -5.27
CA SER A 230 -9.57 7.17 -4.80
C SER A 230 -8.94 5.81 -5.15
N ALA A 231 -9.71 4.72 -5.06
CA ALA A 231 -9.26 3.39 -5.47
C ALA A 231 -8.97 3.31 -6.98
N SER A 232 -9.83 3.93 -7.80
CA SER A 232 -9.61 4.08 -9.24
C SER A 232 -8.34 4.88 -9.54
N TYR A 233 -8.07 5.96 -8.80
CA TYR A 233 -6.82 6.71 -8.91
C TYR A 233 -5.59 5.83 -8.66
N LEU A 234 -5.58 5.02 -7.58
CA LEU A 234 -4.49 4.10 -7.29
C LEU A 234 -4.25 3.10 -8.43
N LEU A 235 -5.33 2.57 -9.02
CA LEU A 235 -5.24 1.66 -10.17
C LEU A 235 -4.68 2.38 -11.41
N CYS A 236 -5.15 3.59 -11.71
CA CYS A 236 -4.64 4.39 -12.82
C CYS A 236 -3.13 4.65 -12.67
N LYS A 237 -2.67 5.07 -11.50
CA LYS A 237 -1.24 5.26 -11.21
C LYS A 237 -0.45 3.97 -11.41
N LYS A 238 -0.95 2.85 -10.89
CA LYS A 238 -0.28 1.55 -11.00
C LYS A 238 -0.13 1.07 -12.44
N TYR A 239 -1.14 1.28 -13.26
CA TYR A 239 -1.17 0.82 -14.66
C TYR A 239 -0.82 1.90 -15.67
N GLN A 240 -0.30 3.04 -15.23
CA GLN A 240 0.18 4.15 -16.07
C GLN A 240 -0.92 4.75 -16.97
N ILE A 241 -2.16 4.75 -16.49
CA ILE A 241 -3.27 5.49 -17.09
C ILE A 241 -3.23 6.93 -16.61
N SER A 242 -3.55 7.87 -17.49
CA SER A 242 -3.56 9.30 -17.14
C SER A 242 -4.46 9.59 -15.94
N THR A 243 -3.92 10.34 -14.98
CA THR A 243 -4.64 10.79 -13.77
C THR A 243 -4.92 12.29 -13.81
N ALA A 244 -4.77 12.94 -14.96
CA ALA A 244 -4.94 14.40 -15.12
C ALA A 244 -6.38 14.87 -14.79
N ASP A 245 -7.37 14.01 -15.00
CA ASP A 245 -8.78 14.31 -14.75
C ASP A 245 -9.21 14.11 -13.29
N TYR A 246 -8.31 13.59 -12.44
CA TYR A 246 -8.63 13.43 -11.03
C TYR A 246 -8.41 14.72 -10.25
N ASN A 247 -9.39 15.07 -9.43
CA ASN A 247 -9.36 16.27 -8.62
C ASN A 247 -9.76 15.97 -7.18
N PHE A 248 -8.84 16.19 -6.26
CA PHE A 248 -9.02 16.02 -4.83
C PHE A 248 -9.12 17.34 -4.05
N SER A 249 -9.29 18.48 -4.73
CA SER A 249 -9.37 19.80 -4.06
C SER A 249 -10.51 19.90 -3.05
N ARG A 250 -11.55 19.08 -3.19
CA ARG A 250 -12.71 19.01 -2.27
C ARG A 250 -12.83 17.61 -1.70
N LEU A 251 -12.36 17.44 -0.49
CA LEU A 251 -12.54 16.20 0.27
C LEU A 251 -13.92 16.21 0.96
N PRO A 252 -14.61 15.06 1.09
CA PRO A 252 -15.89 14.96 1.78
C PRO A 252 -15.80 15.43 3.24
N ALA A 253 -16.86 16.05 3.77
CA ALA A 253 -16.91 16.48 5.16
C ALA A 253 -16.69 15.32 6.13
N SER A 254 -17.34 14.17 5.87
CA SER A 254 -17.17 12.95 6.67
C SER A 254 -15.72 12.50 6.78
N PHE A 255 -14.93 12.65 5.71
CA PHE A 255 -13.49 12.32 5.73
C PHE A 255 -12.66 13.39 6.45
N ARG A 256 -12.96 14.66 6.23
CA ARG A 256 -12.24 15.79 6.86
C ARG A 256 -12.44 15.90 8.37
N GLU A 257 -13.61 15.48 8.85
CA GLU A 257 -14.02 15.56 10.24
C GLU A 257 -13.73 14.27 11.02
N SER A 258 -13.29 13.22 10.33
CA SER A 258 -12.89 11.96 10.95
C SER A 258 -11.64 12.14 11.82
N ASP A 259 -11.59 11.38 12.90
CA ASP A 259 -10.37 11.19 13.68
C ASP A 259 -9.33 10.33 12.91
N ALA A 260 -8.15 10.19 13.46
CA ALA A 260 -7.08 9.43 12.83
C ALA A 260 -7.47 7.97 12.55
N GLN A 261 -8.28 7.35 13.41
CA GLN A 261 -8.75 5.98 13.23
C GLN A 261 -9.73 5.89 12.06
N GLY A 262 -10.70 6.80 11.99
CA GLY A 262 -11.67 6.86 10.89
C GLY A 262 -11.00 7.12 9.54
N VAL A 263 -10.01 8.05 9.50
CA VAL A 263 -9.21 8.27 8.28
C VAL A 263 -8.47 7.00 7.87
N ARG A 264 -7.77 6.33 8.79
CA ARG A 264 -7.07 5.06 8.46
C ARG A 264 -8.00 3.96 8.00
N ALA A 265 -9.20 3.88 8.57
CA ALA A 265 -10.22 2.93 8.13
C ALA A 265 -10.63 3.21 6.67
N ALA A 266 -10.93 4.47 6.33
CA ALA A 266 -11.25 4.87 4.97
C ALA A 266 -10.09 4.58 3.98
N LEU A 267 -8.85 4.87 4.36
CA LEU A 267 -7.66 4.56 3.56
C LEU A 267 -7.49 3.05 3.35
N THR A 268 -7.86 2.24 4.34
CA THR A 268 -7.81 0.77 4.25
C THR A 268 -8.83 0.27 3.24
N GLU A 269 -10.07 0.76 3.27
CA GLU A 269 -11.10 0.40 2.29
C GLU A 269 -10.67 0.80 0.86
N ILE A 270 -10.11 2.01 0.68
CA ILE A 270 -9.59 2.48 -0.61
C ILE A 270 -8.51 1.53 -1.15
N ARG A 271 -7.51 1.24 -0.32
CA ARG A 271 -6.38 0.38 -0.70
C ARG A 271 -6.83 -1.06 -0.97
N ASP A 272 -7.70 -1.60 -0.14
CA ASP A 272 -8.13 -2.99 -0.25
C ASP A 272 -9.02 -3.21 -1.48
N SER A 273 -9.92 -2.27 -1.79
CA SER A 273 -10.69 -2.28 -3.04
C SER A 273 -9.78 -2.25 -4.27
N ALA A 274 -8.80 -1.34 -4.31
CA ALA A 274 -7.83 -1.28 -5.40
C ALA A 274 -6.99 -2.56 -5.51
N ASN A 275 -6.58 -3.13 -4.38
CA ASN A 275 -5.77 -4.35 -4.36
C ASN A 275 -6.56 -5.58 -4.82
N GLN A 276 -7.82 -5.74 -4.46
CA GLN A 276 -8.65 -6.85 -4.95
C GLN A 276 -8.76 -6.82 -6.48
N ILE A 277 -9.06 -5.64 -7.04
CA ILE A 277 -9.10 -5.45 -8.49
C ILE A 277 -7.73 -5.75 -9.12
N SER A 278 -6.67 -5.16 -8.58
CA SER A 278 -5.31 -5.34 -9.07
C SER A 278 -4.83 -6.79 -9.02
N GLN A 279 -5.18 -7.56 -7.99
CA GLN A 279 -4.83 -8.97 -7.89
C GLN A 279 -5.53 -9.82 -8.96
N ARG A 280 -6.82 -9.53 -9.27
CA ARG A 280 -7.52 -10.18 -10.38
C ARG A 280 -6.86 -9.87 -11.71
N MET A 281 -6.56 -8.60 -11.94
CA MET A 281 -5.84 -8.16 -13.14
C MET A 281 -4.49 -8.86 -13.29
N TYR A 282 -3.71 -8.93 -12.22
CA TYR A 282 -2.42 -9.60 -12.22
C TYR A 282 -2.53 -11.07 -12.63
N ARG A 283 -3.49 -11.80 -12.04
CA ARG A 283 -3.73 -13.22 -12.41
C ARG A 283 -4.13 -13.37 -13.88
N ALA A 284 -4.94 -12.45 -14.43
CA ALA A 284 -5.33 -12.47 -15.83
C ALA A 284 -4.15 -12.17 -16.76
N LEU A 285 -3.27 -11.24 -16.39
CA LEU A 285 -2.06 -10.89 -17.14
C LEU A 285 -1.01 -12.00 -17.11
N ASP A 286 -0.84 -12.67 -15.96
CA ASP A 286 0.11 -13.77 -15.81
C ASP A 286 -0.29 -15.00 -16.64
N GLN A 287 -1.58 -15.35 -16.64
CA GLN A 287 -2.13 -16.43 -17.48
C GLN A 287 -1.91 -16.18 -18.99
N ASN A 288 -1.94 -14.92 -19.42
CA ASN A 288 -1.67 -14.56 -20.81
C ASN A 288 -0.17 -14.65 -21.18
N ARG A 289 0.74 -14.52 -20.19
CA ARG A 289 2.19 -14.66 -20.40
C ARG A 289 2.64 -16.12 -20.44
N ASN A 290 1.97 -17.02 -19.70
CA ASN A 290 2.30 -18.44 -19.61
C ASN A 290 1.11 -19.34 -20.01
N PRO A 291 0.78 -19.47 -21.32
CA PRO A 291 -0.32 -20.34 -21.76
C PRO A 291 -0.05 -21.84 -21.57
N ARG A 292 1.20 -22.25 -21.34
CA ARG A 292 1.61 -23.67 -21.22
C ARG A 292 1.21 -24.38 -19.92
N GLY A 293 0.73 -23.65 -18.90
CA GLY A 293 0.27 -24.27 -17.65
C GLY A 293 -1.08 -25.02 -17.72
N LYS A 294 -1.80 -24.93 -18.83
CA LYS A 294 -3.13 -25.55 -19.00
C LYS A 294 -3.14 -26.97 -19.57
N GLU A 295 -2.02 -27.46 -20.09
CA GLU A 295 -1.96 -28.80 -20.71
C GLU A 295 -1.53 -29.93 -19.74
N GLN A 296 -1.18 -29.61 -18.50
CA GLN A 296 -0.77 -30.62 -17.51
C GLN A 296 -1.83 -30.99 -16.46
N GLU A 297 -3.02 -30.43 -16.52
CA GLU A 297 -4.15 -30.76 -15.63
C GLU A 297 -5.37 -31.37 -16.39
N ARG A 298 -5.10 -32.15 -17.44
CA ARG A 298 -6.14 -32.99 -18.07
C ARG A 298 -5.72 -34.45 -18.09
#